data_4e30cb6ff26b147b53d889b52f077736
#
_entry.id   4e30cb6ff26b147b53d889b52f077736
#
_cell.length_a   1.000
_cell.length_b   1.000
_cell.length_c   1.000
_cell.angle_alpha   90.00
_cell.angle_beta   90.00
_cell.angle_gamma   90.00
#
_symmetry.space_group_name_H-M   'P 1'
#
loop_
_entity.id
_entity.type
_entity.pdbx_description
1 polymer ?
#
loop_
_entity_poly.entity_id
_entity_poly.type
_entity_poly.pdbx_seq_one_letter_code
_entity_poly.pdbx_strand_id
1 'polypeptide(L)' 'MTKLIWNNINFITPPIGSNVCVKDSINGPVYVARWGSYGWQIISYPDGQSQVGNPLFWRN' A
#
# COMPACT_ATOMS: atom_id res chain seq x y z
N MET A 1 -23.47 -6.58 -4.30
CA MET A 1 -22.36 -5.72 -4.74
C MET A 1 -21.20 -5.83 -3.78
N THR A 2 -20.04 -6.09 -4.32
CA THR A 2 -18.85 -6.25 -3.49
C THR A 2 -18.25 -4.89 -3.16
N LYS A 3 -18.03 -4.64 -1.90
CA LYS A 3 -17.45 -3.40 -1.43
C LYS A 3 -15.95 -3.60 -1.30
N LEU A 4 -15.17 -2.67 -1.87
CA LEU A 4 -13.72 -2.70 -1.69
C LEU A 4 -13.40 -2.28 -0.27
N ILE A 5 -12.72 -3.16 0.44
CA ILE A 5 -12.33 -2.91 1.83
C ILE A 5 -10.83 -2.70 1.86
N TRP A 6 -10.42 -1.54 2.35
CA TRP A 6 -9.02 -1.23 2.56
C TRP A 6 -8.63 -1.54 4.00
N ASN A 7 -7.53 -2.23 4.15
CA ASN A 7 -6.99 -2.55 5.47
C ASN A 7 -6.11 -1.41 5.95
N ASN A 8 -6.19 -1.08 7.22
CA ASN A 8 -5.33 -0.06 7.82
C ASN A 8 -4.08 -0.76 8.37
N ILE A 9 -2.90 -0.27 7.97
CA ILE A 9 -1.63 -0.88 8.34
C ILE A 9 -1.40 -0.90 9.86
N ASN A 10 -2.05 -0.01 10.59
CA ASN A 10 -1.91 0.02 12.04
C ASN A 10 -2.66 -1.11 12.73
N PHE A 11 -3.60 -1.73 12.04
CA PHE A 11 -4.41 -2.80 12.60
C PHE A 11 -4.08 -4.16 12.03
N ILE A 12 -3.73 -4.22 10.75
CA ILE A 12 -3.41 -5.48 10.10
C ILE A 12 -2.36 -5.22 9.03
N THR A 13 -1.32 -6.06 9.00
CA THR A 13 -0.24 -5.95 8.03
C THR A 13 -0.37 -7.05 6.99
N PRO A 14 0.06 -6.80 5.73
CA PRO A 14 0.11 -7.87 4.75
C PRO A 14 1.23 -8.85 5.07
N PRO A 15 1.20 -10.04 4.47
CA PRO A 15 2.31 -10.98 4.64
C PRO A 15 3.62 -10.39 4.11
N ILE A 16 4.70 -10.64 4.82
CA ILE A 16 6.03 -10.15 4.42
C ILE A 16 6.38 -10.71 3.04
N GLY A 17 6.83 -9.83 2.17
CA GLY A 17 7.18 -10.18 0.79
C GLY A 17 6.04 -10.02 -0.20
N SER A 18 4.86 -9.64 0.25
CA SER A 18 3.70 -9.46 -0.62
C SER A 18 3.72 -8.12 -1.32
N ASN A 19 3.41 -8.14 -2.62
CA ASN A 19 3.13 -6.91 -3.38
C ASN A 19 1.64 -6.66 -3.30
N VAL A 20 1.26 -5.48 -2.82
CA VAL A 20 -0.15 -5.16 -2.61
C VAL A 20 -0.45 -3.75 -3.11
N CYS A 21 -1.71 -3.48 -3.36
CA CYS A 21 -2.16 -2.13 -3.67
C CYS A 21 -2.20 -1.32 -2.40
N VAL A 22 -1.70 -0.09 -2.46
CA VAL A 22 -1.61 0.78 -1.30
C VAL A 22 -2.03 2.19 -1.64
N LYS A 23 -2.36 2.95 -0.62
CA LYS A 23 -2.58 4.40 -0.74
C LYS A 23 -2.24 5.06 0.60
N ASP A 24 -1.81 6.31 0.53
CA ASP A 24 -1.39 7.06 1.71
C ASP A 24 -2.57 7.62 2.48
N SER A 25 -3.64 7.95 1.77
CA SER A 25 -4.83 8.53 2.38
C SER A 25 -6.06 7.96 1.71
N ILE A 26 -7.20 8.17 2.33
CA ILE A 26 -8.45 7.56 1.89
C ILE A 26 -8.83 8.00 0.47
N ASN A 27 -8.47 9.23 0.09
CA ASN A 27 -8.73 9.77 -1.25
C ASN A 27 -7.46 9.88 -2.09
N GLY A 28 -6.37 9.29 -1.64
CA GLY A 28 -5.11 9.36 -2.36
C GLY A 28 -5.04 8.40 -3.54
N PRO A 29 -4.04 8.59 -4.40
CA PRO A 29 -3.84 7.68 -5.52
C PRO A 29 -3.43 6.30 -5.04
N VAL A 30 -3.81 5.29 -5.82
CA VAL A 30 -3.45 3.90 -5.55
C VAL A 30 -2.15 3.57 -6.27
N TYR A 31 -1.24 2.92 -5.59
CA TYR A 31 0.01 2.47 -6.18
C TYR A 31 0.37 1.11 -5.60
N VAL A 32 1.51 0.55 -5.98
CA VAL A 32 1.92 -0.79 -5.57
C VAL A 32 3.15 -0.70 -4.68
N ALA A 33 3.11 -1.43 -3.57
CA ALA A 33 4.24 -1.51 -2.66
C ALA A 33 4.38 -2.93 -2.14
N ARG A 34 5.58 -3.26 -1.69
CA ARG A 34 5.88 -4.54 -1.05
C ARG A 34 6.03 -4.31 0.45
N TRP A 35 5.43 -5.20 1.23
CA TRP A 35 5.60 -5.19 2.67
C TRP A 35 6.79 -6.07 3.05
N GLY A 36 7.77 -5.47 3.69
CA GLY A 36 8.96 -6.18 4.12
C GLY A 36 9.19 -6.04 5.61
N SER A 37 10.25 -6.68 6.09
CA SER A 37 10.58 -6.64 7.52
C SER A 37 10.97 -5.26 8.01
N TYR A 38 11.35 -4.36 7.09
CA TYR A 38 11.69 -2.98 7.43
C TYR A 38 10.61 -1.98 7.04
N GLY A 39 9.43 -2.47 6.64
CA GLY A 39 8.33 -1.61 6.25
C GLY A 39 8.05 -1.67 4.75
N TRP A 40 7.55 -0.55 4.22
CA TRP A 40 7.12 -0.50 2.83
C TRP A 40 8.28 -0.26 1.88
N GLN A 41 8.25 -0.97 0.76
CA GLN A 41 9.11 -0.71 -0.39
C GLN A 41 8.22 -0.38 -1.56
N ILE A 42 8.33 0.84 -2.09
CA ILE A 42 7.48 1.28 -3.19
C ILE A 42 7.94 0.60 -4.48
N ILE A 43 7.00 -0.06 -5.17
CA ILE A 43 7.27 -0.73 -6.42
C ILE A 43 6.93 0.17 -7.60
N SER A 44 5.75 0.79 -7.56
CA SER A 44 5.27 1.59 -8.67
C SER A 44 4.45 2.75 -8.12
N TYR A 45 4.83 3.97 -8.47
CA TYR A 45 4.10 5.17 -8.07
C TYR A 45 3.37 5.73 -9.28
N PRO A 46 2.17 6.34 -9.10
CA PRO A 46 1.33 6.72 -10.23
C PRO A 46 1.97 7.68 -11.22
N ASP A 47 2.84 8.57 -10.77
CA ASP A 47 3.49 9.54 -11.66
C ASP A 47 4.87 9.11 -12.11
N GLY A 48 5.22 7.87 -11.87
CA GLY A 48 6.51 7.33 -12.29
C GLY A 48 7.69 7.82 -11.47
N GLN A 49 7.46 8.56 -10.42
CA GLN A 49 8.53 9.03 -9.56
C GLN A 49 8.73 8.06 -8.41
N SER A 50 10.00 7.78 -8.14
CA SER A 50 10.35 6.96 -7.01
C SER A 50 10.35 7.84 -5.77
N GLN A 51 9.23 7.88 -5.09
CA GLN A 51 9.11 8.66 -3.87
C GLN A 51 8.98 7.77 -2.66
N VAL A 52 9.44 8.28 -1.54
CA VAL A 52 9.24 7.59 -0.28
C VAL A 52 7.80 7.80 0.13
N GLY A 53 7.00 6.77 -0.03
CA GLY A 53 5.62 6.81 0.40
C GLY A 53 5.48 6.27 1.81
N ASN A 54 4.40 6.65 2.44
CA ASN A 54 4.06 6.12 3.76
C ASN A 54 2.63 5.57 3.70
N PRO A 55 2.43 4.44 3.04
CA PRO A 55 1.08 3.89 2.87
C PRO A 55 0.41 3.61 4.20
N LEU A 56 -0.82 4.06 4.32
CA LEU A 56 -1.64 3.81 5.49
C LEU A 56 -2.68 2.72 5.22
N PHE A 57 -3.11 2.56 3.98
CA PHE A 57 -4.12 1.59 3.59
C PHE A 57 -3.58 0.64 2.53
N TRP A 58 -4.02 -0.62 2.60
CA TRP A 58 -3.57 -1.62 1.64
C TRP A 58 -4.69 -2.63 1.35
N ARG A 59 -4.59 -3.28 0.22
CA ARG A 59 -5.42 -4.42 -0.15
C ARG A 59 -4.71 -5.27 -1.19
N ASN A 60 -5.16 -6.51 -1.28
CA ASN A 60 -4.65 -7.41 -2.32
C ASN A 60 -5.10 -6.98 -3.71
#